data_5417630539cb2e4c864b7f6306f26e38
#
_entry.id   5417630539cb2e4c864b7f6306f26e38
#
_cell.length_a   1.000
_cell.length_b   1.000
_cell.length_c   1.000
_cell.angle_alpha   90.00
_cell.angle_beta   90.00
_cell.angle_gamma   90.00
#
_symmetry.space_group_name_H-M   'P 1'
#
loop_
_entity.id
_entity.type
_entity.pdbx_description
1 polymer ?
#
loop_
_entity_poly.entity_id
_entity_poly.type
_entity_poly.pdbx_seq_one_letter_code
_entity_poly.pdbx_strand_id
1 'polypeptide(L)'
;MKGLAELVMRGRLQALLVVVAGAGSLLFCWISAAVLALVTLRKGAGPGLWLFMWALLPAGTLVYLFGDIGPLALLAGTMVLALVLRNTVNLPLTILSAVGVGVLTGLALMAFSGAYLEQMVAYFSEFLASLEQQLSQGGQVVELPKPSATQIAGMLGAGSATMSVLCLLLGRYWQALLYNPGGFGQEFKALYYPPGVSSVLIIAALALYGLGLEYRAWAMICVIPLMFAGLALLHARAEMRGRGAGWLAGFYVAWLIFDPVKLLVVLFAIADSWLNFRQRWSKGSGNALSRRDEHGDGDDQNNDRDN
;
A
#
# COMPACT_ATOMS: atom_id res chain seq x y z
N MET A 1 11.22 -16.21 -2.51
CA MET A 1 10.39 -15.65 -1.40
C MET A 1 9.66 -16.71 -0.57
N LYS A 2 9.12 -17.81 -1.16
CA LYS A 2 8.45 -18.88 -0.40
C LYS A 2 9.37 -19.50 0.67
N GLY A 3 10.64 -19.78 0.34
CA GLY A 3 11.61 -20.37 1.29
C GLY A 3 11.88 -19.52 2.53
N LEU A 4 11.88 -18.17 2.41
CA LEU A 4 12.03 -17.29 3.57
C LEU A 4 10.81 -17.38 4.51
N ALA A 5 9.60 -17.40 3.95
CA ALA A 5 8.38 -17.55 4.73
C ALA A 5 8.34 -18.93 5.45
N GLU A 6 8.75 -19.99 4.78
CA GLU A 6 8.87 -21.33 5.36
C GLU A 6 9.90 -21.34 6.50
N LEU A 7 11.10 -20.75 6.29
CA LEU A 7 12.15 -20.65 7.30
C LEU A 7 11.65 -19.96 8.57
N VAL A 8 11.02 -18.80 8.42
CA VAL A 8 10.49 -18.00 9.53
C VAL A 8 9.40 -18.76 10.30
N MET A 9 8.60 -19.56 9.60
CA MET A 9 7.51 -20.30 10.23
C MET A 9 7.96 -21.59 10.93
N ARG A 10 9.19 -22.11 10.66
CA ARG A 10 9.75 -23.31 11.31
C ARG A 10 10.00 -23.14 12.79
N GLY A 11 10.44 -21.94 13.23
CA GLY A 11 10.77 -21.73 14.64
C GLY A 11 10.85 -20.28 15.08
N ARG A 12 10.87 -20.05 16.40
CA ARG A 12 10.97 -18.70 16.98
C ARG A 12 12.34 -18.08 16.74
N LEU A 13 13.43 -18.87 16.82
CA LEU A 13 14.80 -18.39 16.63
C LEU A 13 15.04 -17.95 15.18
N GLN A 14 14.56 -18.71 14.19
CA GLN A 14 14.69 -18.35 12.78
C GLN A 14 13.95 -17.03 12.49
N ALA A 15 12.73 -16.89 13.01
CA ALA A 15 11.97 -15.64 12.90
C ALA A 15 12.72 -14.46 13.55
N LEU A 16 13.28 -14.68 14.76
CA LEU A 16 14.03 -13.66 15.50
C LEU A 16 15.27 -13.20 14.73
N LEU A 17 16.07 -14.15 14.23
CA LEU A 17 17.29 -13.82 13.48
C LEU A 17 16.99 -12.98 12.23
N VAL A 18 15.97 -13.36 11.45
CA VAL A 18 15.56 -12.59 10.26
C VAL A 18 15.07 -11.20 10.64
N VAL A 19 14.24 -11.11 11.69
CA VAL A 19 13.68 -9.82 12.13
C VAL A 19 14.75 -8.89 12.68
N VAL A 20 15.64 -9.37 13.54
CA VAL A 20 16.71 -8.55 14.14
C VAL A 20 17.71 -8.11 13.08
N ALA A 21 18.16 -9.03 12.21
CA ALA A 21 19.10 -8.72 11.14
C ALA A 21 18.53 -7.68 10.15
N GLY A 22 17.27 -7.84 9.74
CA GLY A 22 16.65 -6.90 8.82
C GLY A 22 16.31 -5.57 9.48
N ALA A 23 15.86 -5.55 10.75
CA ALA A 23 15.54 -4.32 11.49
C ALA A 23 16.78 -3.45 11.76
N GLY A 24 17.97 -4.04 11.82
CA GLY A 24 19.25 -3.32 11.92
C GLY A 24 19.78 -2.83 10.56
N SER A 25 19.07 -3.04 9.47
CA SER A 25 19.47 -2.63 8.13
C SER A 25 18.44 -1.69 7.51
N LEU A 26 18.85 -0.51 7.08
CA LEU A 26 18.00 0.44 6.38
C LEU A 26 17.39 -0.15 5.10
N LEU A 27 18.15 -1.00 4.39
CA LEU A 27 17.72 -1.60 3.12
C LEU A 27 16.77 -2.78 3.30
N PHE A 28 16.86 -3.55 4.41
CA PHE A 28 16.12 -4.79 4.60
C PHE A 28 15.06 -4.72 5.71
N CYS A 29 14.84 -3.54 6.32
CA CYS A 29 13.84 -3.35 7.37
C CYS A 29 12.42 -3.76 6.93
N TRP A 30 12.08 -3.57 5.65
CA TRP A 30 10.80 -4.00 5.07
C TRP A 30 10.58 -5.52 5.14
N ILE A 31 11.65 -6.32 5.05
CA ILE A 31 11.58 -7.78 5.24
C ILE A 31 11.17 -8.09 6.67
N SER A 32 11.81 -7.44 7.65
CA SER A 32 11.47 -7.60 9.06
C SER A 32 10.03 -7.22 9.34
N ALA A 33 9.56 -6.12 8.79
CA ALA A 33 8.16 -5.68 8.91
C ALA A 33 7.19 -6.70 8.30
N ALA A 34 7.48 -7.25 7.12
CA ALA A 34 6.65 -8.28 6.50
C ALA A 34 6.66 -9.62 7.29
N VAL A 35 7.81 -10.00 7.88
CA VAL A 35 7.91 -11.16 8.77
C VAL A 35 7.12 -10.95 10.05
N LEU A 36 7.18 -9.75 10.66
CA LEU A 36 6.34 -9.40 11.81
C LEU A 36 4.85 -9.55 11.47
N ALA A 37 4.42 -9.03 10.32
CA ALA A 37 3.05 -9.18 9.86
C ALA A 37 2.69 -10.67 9.70
N LEU A 38 3.50 -11.47 9.02
CA LEU A 38 3.27 -12.91 8.82
C LEU A 38 3.10 -13.65 10.16
N VAL A 39 4.02 -13.42 11.11
CA VAL A 39 3.98 -14.11 12.42
C VAL A 39 2.77 -13.64 13.24
N THR A 40 2.48 -12.36 13.24
CA THR A 40 1.30 -11.80 13.94
C THR A 40 0.01 -12.38 13.37
N LEU A 41 -0.14 -12.39 12.06
CA LEU A 41 -1.32 -12.92 11.39
C LEU A 41 -1.50 -14.43 11.62
N ARG A 42 -0.42 -15.21 11.65
CA ARG A 42 -0.50 -16.67 11.73
C ARG A 42 -0.40 -17.23 13.14
N LYS A 43 0.60 -16.79 13.92
CA LYS A 43 0.86 -17.34 15.26
C LYS A 43 0.18 -16.56 16.37
N GLY A 44 -0.27 -15.34 16.12
CA GLY A 44 -1.01 -14.54 17.08
C GLY A 44 -0.32 -13.24 17.47
N ALA A 45 -1.06 -12.39 18.20
CA ALA A 45 -0.58 -11.10 18.66
C ALA A 45 0.63 -11.25 19.62
N GLY A 46 0.57 -12.19 20.55
CA GLY A 46 1.65 -12.42 21.52
C GLY A 46 3.01 -12.74 20.89
N PRO A 47 3.13 -13.76 20.00
CA PRO A 47 4.36 -14.02 19.27
C PRO A 47 4.80 -12.86 18.38
N GLY A 48 3.86 -12.13 17.76
CA GLY A 48 4.16 -10.94 16.97
C GLY A 48 4.75 -9.82 17.82
N LEU A 49 4.11 -9.47 18.94
CA LEU A 49 4.59 -8.46 19.88
C LEU A 49 5.95 -8.82 20.47
N TRP A 50 6.16 -10.10 20.79
CA TRP A 50 7.47 -10.56 21.26
C TRP A 50 8.57 -10.31 20.23
N LEU A 51 8.35 -10.64 18.96
CA LEU A 51 9.31 -10.32 17.88
C LEU A 51 9.48 -8.82 17.69
N PHE A 52 8.41 -8.05 17.78
CA PHE A 52 8.44 -6.59 17.68
C PHE A 52 9.32 -5.97 18.76
N MET A 53 9.18 -6.42 20.02
CA MET A 53 10.04 -5.95 21.12
C MET A 53 11.53 -6.16 20.85
N TRP A 54 11.90 -7.30 20.27
CA TRP A 54 13.28 -7.57 19.87
C TRP A 54 13.72 -6.75 18.65
N ALA A 55 12.82 -6.47 17.71
CA ALA A 55 13.10 -5.62 16.57
C ALA A 55 13.34 -4.13 16.95
N LEU A 56 12.75 -3.69 18.07
CA LEU A 56 12.97 -2.34 18.59
C LEU A 56 14.43 -2.07 18.98
N LEU A 57 15.20 -3.08 19.37
CA LEU A 57 16.60 -2.90 19.78
C LEU A 57 17.46 -2.42 18.60
N PRO A 58 17.57 -3.16 17.46
CA PRO A 58 18.35 -2.69 16.33
C PRO A 58 17.74 -1.43 15.68
N ALA A 59 16.41 -1.31 15.58
CA ALA A 59 15.77 -0.11 15.07
C ALA A 59 16.02 1.11 15.96
N GLY A 60 15.97 0.96 17.30
CA GLY A 60 16.32 2.00 18.25
C GLY A 60 17.79 2.41 18.19
N THR A 61 18.68 1.46 17.91
CA THR A 61 20.11 1.77 17.68
C THR A 61 20.28 2.66 16.44
N LEU A 62 19.52 2.42 15.35
CA LEU A 62 19.56 3.29 14.17
C LEU A 62 19.03 4.70 14.49
N VAL A 63 17.98 4.81 15.29
CA VAL A 63 17.50 6.12 15.78
C VAL A 63 18.57 6.83 16.58
N TYR A 64 19.23 6.13 17.49
CA TYR A 64 20.26 6.72 18.37
C TYR A 64 21.51 7.17 17.59
N LEU A 65 21.97 6.36 16.63
CA LEU A 65 23.21 6.65 15.89
C LEU A 65 23.01 7.62 14.73
N PHE A 66 21.87 7.54 14.04
CA PHE A 66 21.64 8.28 12.78
C PHE A 66 20.46 9.24 12.86
N GLY A 67 19.70 9.27 13.95
CA GLY A 67 18.47 10.05 14.07
C GLY A 67 17.30 9.54 13.20
N ASP A 68 17.50 8.48 12.42
CA ASP A 68 16.51 7.96 11.48
C ASP A 68 15.46 7.09 12.17
N ILE A 69 14.25 7.62 12.30
CA ILE A 69 13.12 6.90 12.88
C ILE A 69 12.34 6.06 11.85
N GLY A 70 12.70 6.09 10.58
CA GLY A 70 12.02 5.38 9.51
C GLY A 70 11.83 3.89 9.77
N PRO A 71 12.89 3.14 10.15
CA PRO A 71 12.77 1.71 10.50
C PRO A 71 11.80 1.46 11.66
N LEU A 72 11.86 2.28 12.70
CA LEU A 72 10.98 2.16 13.86
C LEU A 72 9.52 2.43 13.47
N ALA A 73 9.26 3.49 12.71
CA ALA A 73 7.92 3.84 12.23
C ALA A 73 7.33 2.75 11.33
N LEU A 74 8.15 2.18 10.44
CA LEU A 74 7.74 1.07 9.55
C LEU A 74 7.36 -0.18 10.34
N LEU A 75 8.20 -0.59 11.31
CA LEU A 75 7.93 -1.77 12.14
C LEU A 75 6.68 -1.56 12.99
N ALA A 76 6.53 -0.40 13.63
CA ALA A 76 5.38 -0.05 14.46
C ALA A 76 4.10 0.04 13.61
N GLY A 77 4.15 0.76 12.49
CA GLY A 77 3.02 0.89 11.58
C GLY A 77 2.54 -0.46 11.04
N THR A 78 3.48 -1.29 10.56
CA THR A 78 3.14 -2.64 10.08
C THR A 78 2.57 -3.52 11.19
N MET A 79 3.10 -3.42 12.41
CA MET A 79 2.57 -4.17 13.57
C MET A 79 1.14 -3.75 13.91
N VAL A 80 0.84 -2.45 13.93
CA VAL A 80 -0.51 -1.94 14.14
C VAL A 80 -1.46 -2.48 13.07
N LEU A 81 -1.09 -2.36 11.78
CA LEU A 81 -1.91 -2.88 10.70
C LEU A 81 -2.12 -4.41 10.78
N ALA A 82 -1.08 -5.16 11.15
CA ALA A 82 -1.19 -6.61 11.33
C ALA A 82 -2.14 -6.99 12.48
N LEU A 83 -2.13 -6.24 13.57
CA LEU A 83 -3.07 -6.40 14.68
C LEU A 83 -4.50 -6.07 14.26
N VAL A 84 -4.71 -4.96 13.54
CA VAL A 84 -6.03 -4.59 13.01
C VAL A 84 -6.55 -5.70 12.09
N LEU A 85 -5.76 -6.16 11.12
CA LEU A 85 -6.18 -7.22 10.20
C LEU A 85 -6.49 -8.52 10.94
N ARG A 86 -5.68 -8.88 11.93
CA ARG A 86 -5.90 -10.08 12.72
C ARG A 86 -7.21 -10.04 13.50
N ASN A 87 -7.52 -8.90 14.11
CA ASN A 87 -8.69 -8.76 15.00
C ASN A 87 -9.99 -8.57 14.21
N THR A 88 -9.93 -7.91 13.07
CA THR A 88 -11.11 -7.54 12.27
C THR A 88 -11.36 -8.47 11.10
N VAL A 89 -10.32 -9.18 10.63
CA VAL A 89 -10.33 -9.98 9.39
C VAL A 89 -10.89 -9.17 8.21
N ASN A 90 -10.63 -7.86 8.22
CA ASN A 90 -11.15 -6.90 7.25
C ASN A 90 -10.01 -6.10 6.62
N LEU A 91 -9.59 -6.50 5.41
CA LEU A 91 -8.49 -5.86 4.70
C LEU A 91 -8.79 -4.39 4.33
N PRO A 92 -9.99 -4.02 3.84
CA PRO A 92 -10.36 -2.62 3.62
C PRO A 92 -10.19 -1.74 4.86
N LEU A 93 -10.73 -2.17 6.01
CA LEU A 93 -10.60 -1.43 7.26
C LEU A 93 -9.14 -1.30 7.71
N THR A 94 -8.34 -2.35 7.51
CA THR A 94 -6.92 -2.34 7.83
C THR A 94 -6.15 -1.34 6.97
N ILE A 95 -6.39 -1.30 5.66
CA ILE A 95 -5.74 -0.32 4.79
C ILE A 95 -6.23 1.10 5.09
N LEU A 96 -7.50 1.27 5.46
CA LEU A 96 -8.04 2.54 5.94
C LEU A 96 -7.30 3.02 7.20
N SER A 97 -7.00 2.13 8.15
CA SER A 97 -6.26 2.49 9.37
C SER A 97 -4.82 2.92 9.11
N ALA A 98 -4.26 2.68 7.91
CA ALA A 98 -2.96 3.21 7.51
C ALA A 98 -2.95 4.75 7.44
N VAL A 99 -4.10 5.39 7.24
CA VAL A 99 -4.22 6.85 7.35
C VAL A 99 -3.82 7.31 8.75
N GLY A 100 -4.33 6.63 9.79
CA GLY A 100 -3.93 6.89 11.16
C GLY A 100 -2.44 6.65 11.41
N VAL A 101 -1.88 5.56 10.86
CA VAL A 101 -0.43 5.29 10.95
C VAL A 101 0.38 6.41 10.34
N GLY A 102 0.04 6.89 9.14
CA GLY A 102 0.76 7.97 8.47
C GLY A 102 0.68 9.29 9.22
N VAL A 103 -0.53 9.68 9.64
CA VAL A 103 -0.74 10.91 10.41
C VAL A 103 0.02 10.87 11.73
N LEU A 104 -0.09 9.78 12.49
CA LEU A 104 0.60 9.63 13.77
C LEU A 104 2.12 9.62 13.58
N THR A 105 2.65 9.00 12.52
CA THR A 105 4.08 9.03 12.21
C THR A 105 4.55 10.45 11.93
N GLY A 106 3.84 11.20 11.07
CA GLY A 106 4.18 12.59 10.77
C GLY A 106 4.12 13.51 12.00
N LEU A 107 3.07 13.37 12.83
CA LEU A 107 2.93 14.13 14.08
C LEU A 107 4.03 13.75 15.11
N ALA A 108 4.37 12.47 15.23
CA ALA A 108 5.45 12.03 16.11
C ALA A 108 6.80 12.59 15.68
N LEU A 109 7.09 12.66 14.36
CA LEU A 109 8.27 13.31 13.82
C LEU A 109 8.33 14.80 14.22
N MET A 110 7.24 15.52 14.05
CA MET A 110 7.16 16.94 14.43
C MET A 110 7.33 17.15 15.93
N ALA A 111 6.79 16.24 16.76
CA ALA A 111 6.83 16.40 18.22
C ALA A 111 8.17 15.96 18.84
N PHE A 112 8.82 14.93 18.31
CA PHE A 112 9.94 14.26 18.98
C PHE A 112 11.25 14.25 18.16
N SER A 113 11.21 14.64 16.88
CA SER A 113 12.37 14.50 15.98
C SER A 113 12.66 15.80 15.21
N GLY A 114 12.52 16.96 15.86
CA GLY A 114 12.73 18.27 15.23
C GLY A 114 14.10 18.40 14.57
N ALA A 115 15.18 18.00 15.27
CA ALA A 115 16.54 18.04 14.72
C ALA A 115 16.70 17.17 13.46
N TYR A 116 16.08 15.99 13.41
CA TYR A 116 16.07 15.14 12.23
C TYR A 116 15.31 15.80 11.06
N LEU A 117 14.17 16.44 11.33
CA LEU A 117 13.42 17.17 10.30
C LEU A 117 14.21 18.34 9.76
N GLU A 118 14.88 19.13 10.61
CA GLU A 118 15.75 20.25 10.20
C GLU A 118 16.90 19.75 9.31
N GLN A 119 17.51 18.62 9.68
CA GLN A 119 18.55 17.99 8.87
C GLN A 119 18.01 17.57 7.49
N MET A 120 16.81 16.98 7.44
CA MET A 120 16.16 16.62 6.17
C MET A 120 15.84 17.86 5.34
N VAL A 121 15.34 18.94 5.95
CA VAL A 121 15.11 20.22 5.27
C VAL A 121 16.41 20.74 4.66
N ALA A 122 17.50 20.68 5.41
CA ALA A 122 18.81 21.12 4.92
C ALA A 122 19.28 20.29 3.71
N TYR A 123 19.21 18.96 3.78
CA TYR A 123 19.60 18.08 2.68
C TYR A 123 18.76 18.31 1.42
N PHE A 124 17.44 18.43 1.55
CA PHE A 124 16.57 18.71 0.40
C PHE A 124 16.82 20.10 -0.17
N SER A 125 17.05 21.11 0.68
CA SER A 125 17.35 22.48 0.24
C SER A 125 18.67 22.56 -0.52
N GLU A 126 19.70 21.85 -0.08
CA GLU A 126 20.99 21.77 -0.75
C GLU A 126 20.89 21.06 -2.10
N PHE A 127 20.15 19.93 -2.13
CA PHE A 127 19.87 19.21 -3.37
C PHE A 127 19.12 20.10 -4.39
N LEU A 128 18.07 20.81 -3.97
CA LEU A 128 17.33 21.72 -4.81
C LEU A 128 18.19 22.89 -5.31
N ALA A 129 19.02 23.47 -4.47
CA ALA A 129 19.95 24.53 -4.87
C ALA A 129 20.94 24.05 -5.94
N SER A 130 21.45 22.81 -5.83
CA SER A 130 22.32 22.22 -6.85
C SER A 130 21.59 22.02 -8.17
N LEU A 131 20.30 21.65 -8.12
CA LEU A 131 19.44 21.48 -9.29
C LEU A 131 19.13 22.84 -9.94
N GLU A 132 18.80 23.86 -9.17
CA GLU A 132 18.61 25.26 -9.62
C GLU A 132 19.82 25.75 -10.38
N GLN A 133 21.02 25.52 -9.83
CA GLN A 133 22.28 25.91 -10.49
C GLN A 133 22.48 25.21 -11.83
N GLN A 134 22.15 23.91 -11.91
CA GLN A 134 22.25 23.16 -13.18
C GLN A 134 21.23 23.65 -14.22
N LEU A 135 19.99 23.91 -13.81
CA LEU A 135 18.93 24.38 -14.71
C LEU A 135 19.17 25.82 -15.17
N SER A 136 19.73 26.67 -14.31
CA SER A 136 20.03 28.07 -14.63
C SER A 136 21.22 28.26 -15.61
N GLN A 137 22.02 27.23 -15.86
CA GLN A 137 23.07 27.25 -16.89
C GLN A 137 22.51 27.47 -18.32
N GLY A 138 21.20 27.25 -18.52
CA GLY A 138 20.49 27.53 -19.75
C GLY A 138 19.99 28.98 -19.92
N GLY A 139 20.36 29.89 -18.99
CA GLY A 139 20.02 31.32 -19.09
C GLY A 139 18.65 31.72 -18.50
N GLN A 140 17.90 30.80 -17.93
CA GLN A 140 16.68 31.10 -17.18
C GLN A 140 16.90 30.91 -15.67
N VAL A 141 16.54 31.88 -14.85
CA VAL A 141 16.54 31.75 -13.40
C VAL A 141 15.35 30.88 -12.98
N VAL A 142 15.63 29.68 -12.45
CA VAL A 142 14.63 28.77 -11.94
C VAL A 142 14.73 28.73 -10.43
N GLU A 143 13.70 29.18 -9.72
CA GLU A 143 13.59 29.05 -8.27
C GLU A 143 12.68 27.87 -7.94
N LEU A 144 13.20 26.90 -7.17
CA LEU A 144 12.45 25.74 -6.70
C LEU A 144 12.01 25.97 -5.24
N PRO A 145 10.73 25.72 -4.90
CA PRO A 145 10.26 25.92 -3.53
C PRO A 145 10.94 24.93 -2.57
N LYS A 146 11.57 25.48 -1.53
CA LYS A 146 12.22 24.66 -0.49
C LYS A 146 11.16 24.06 0.43
N PRO A 147 11.30 22.76 0.77
CA PRO A 147 10.31 22.10 1.62
C PRO A 147 10.42 22.57 3.07
N SER A 148 9.28 22.72 3.75
CA SER A 148 9.22 22.97 5.19
C SER A 148 9.33 21.66 6.00
N ALA A 149 9.64 21.77 7.30
CA ALA A 149 9.62 20.62 8.21
C ALA A 149 8.26 19.91 8.25
N THR A 150 7.17 20.70 8.22
CA THR A 150 5.80 20.17 8.16
C THR A 150 5.57 19.36 6.89
N GLN A 151 6.02 19.83 5.75
CA GLN A 151 5.90 19.13 4.48
C GLN A 151 6.70 17.82 4.48
N ILE A 152 7.93 17.83 4.98
CA ILE A 152 8.77 16.64 5.10
C ILE A 152 8.15 15.63 6.07
N ALA A 153 7.62 16.07 7.21
CA ALA A 153 6.93 15.18 8.14
C ALA A 153 5.73 14.49 7.48
N GLY A 154 4.93 15.23 6.68
CA GLY A 154 3.84 14.66 5.89
C GLY A 154 4.32 13.65 4.84
N MET A 155 5.42 13.94 4.13
CA MET A 155 6.01 13.02 3.14
C MET A 155 6.50 11.72 3.80
N LEU A 156 7.20 11.81 4.93
CA LEU A 156 7.67 10.66 5.69
C LEU A 156 6.51 9.84 6.28
N GLY A 157 5.45 10.53 6.76
CA GLY A 157 4.23 9.89 7.22
C GLY A 157 3.52 9.11 6.10
N ALA A 158 3.37 9.71 4.92
CA ALA A 158 2.78 9.06 3.76
C ALA A 158 3.62 7.86 3.27
N GLY A 159 4.94 8.02 3.24
CA GLY A 159 5.89 6.95 2.91
C GLY A 159 5.81 5.79 3.89
N SER A 160 5.82 6.08 5.19
CA SER A 160 5.69 5.07 6.25
C SER A 160 4.37 4.31 6.17
N ALA A 161 3.24 5.00 5.98
CA ALA A 161 1.93 4.38 5.82
C ALA A 161 1.89 3.46 4.59
N THR A 162 2.38 3.93 3.45
CA THR A 162 2.41 3.15 2.20
C THR A 162 3.27 1.90 2.36
N MET A 163 4.49 2.03 2.91
CA MET A 163 5.39 0.90 3.13
C MET A 163 4.83 -0.08 4.16
N SER A 164 4.16 0.41 5.21
CA SER A 164 3.50 -0.45 6.20
C SER A 164 2.39 -1.29 5.56
N VAL A 165 1.58 -0.71 4.66
CA VAL A 165 0.57 -1.46 3.89
C VAL A 165 1.24 -2.49 2.99
N LEU A 166 2.29 -2.13 2.25
CA LEU A 166 3.01 -3.06 1.37
C LEU A 166 3.61 -4.23 2.15
N CYS A 167 4.24 -3.96 3.31
CA CYS A 167 4.80 -5.00 4.18
C CYS A 167 3.70 -5.91 4.75
N LEU A 168 2.56 -5.34 5.15
CA LEU A 168 1.40 -6.11 5.58
C LEU A 168 0.87 -7.02 4.47
N LEU A 169 0.67 -6.46 3.25
CA LEU A 169 0.20 -7.23 2.09
C LEU A 169 1.17 -8.34 1.72
N LEU A 170 2.48 -8.10 1.81
CA LEU A 170 3.50 -9.11 1.60
C LEU A 170 3.42 -10.22 2.66
N GLY A 171 3.31 -9.87 3.93
CA GLY A 171 3.11 -10.82 5.03
C GLY A 171 1.81 -11.65 4.85
N ARG A 172 0.72 -11.00 4.42
CA ARG A 172 -0.56 -11.66 4.12
C ARG A 172 -0.46 -12.57 2.89
N TYR A 173 0.27 -12.14 1.85
CA TYR A 173 0.56 -12.95 0.68
C TYR A 173 1.38 -14.21 1.06
N TRP A 174 2.41 -14.08 1.88
CA TRP A 174 3.18 -15.23 2.37
C TRP A 174 2.32 -16.18 3.22
N GLN A 175 1.45 -15.63 4.07
CA GLN A 175 0.50 -16.43 4.82
C GLN A 175 -0.41 -17.23 3.89
N ALA A 176 -0.97 -16.59 2.85
CA ALA A 176 -1.82 -17.26 1.89
C ALA A 176 -1.05 -18.31 1.08
N LEU A 177 0.15 -17.99 0.62
CA LEU A 177 1.01 -18.90 -0.15
C LEU A 177 1.31 -20.21 0.60
N LEU A 178 1.43 -20.13 1.94
CA LEU A 178 1.75 -21.31 2.78
C LEU A 178 0.50 -22.09 3.23
N TYR A 179 -0.65 -21.42 3.42
CA TYR A 179 -1.78 -22.00 4.14
C TYR A 179 -3.13 -21.91 3.40
N ASN A 180 -3.27 -21.02 2.42
CA ASN A 180 -4.48 -20.84 1.62
C ASN A 180 -4.12 -20.29 0.23
N PRO A 181 -3.52 -21.10 -0.66
CA PRO A 181 -3.11 -20.67 -1.99
C PRO A 181 -4.27 -20.03 -2.77
N GLY A 182 -4.03 -18.84 -3.33
CA GLY A 182 -5.03 -18.05 -4.07
C GLY A 182 -5.91 -17.14 -3.21
N GLY A 183 -6.07 -17.39 -1.91
CA GLY A 183 -6.97 -16.64 -1.03
C GLY A 183 -6.63 -15.15 -0.93
N PHE A 184 -5.34 -14.78 -0.88
CA PHE A 184 -4.92 -13.37 -0.89
C PHE A 184 -5.35 -12.63 -2.15
N GLY A 185 -5.23 -13.27 -3.33
CA GLY A 185 -5.64 -12.66 -4.59
C GLY A 185 -7.14 -12.33 -4.62
N GLN A 186 -7.98 -13.21 -4.06
CA GLN A 186 -9.42 -12.98 -3.95
C GLN A 186 -9.71 -11.85 -2.95
N GLU A 187 -9.08 -11.87 -1.77
CA GLU A 187 -9.23 -10.86 -0.73
C GLU A 187 -8.79 -9.47 -1.22
N PHE A 188 -7.65 -9.37 -1.90
CA PHE A 188 -7.16 -8.09 -2.45
C PHE A 188 -8.08 -7.56 -3.54
N LYS A 189 -8.52 -8.38 -4.48
CA LYS A 189 -9.45 -7.98 -5.54
C LYS A 189 -10.83 -7.58 -5.01
N ALA A 190 -11.23 -8.04 -3.83
CA ALA A 190 -12.46 -7.64 -3.16
C ALA A 190 -12.37 -6.28 -2.43
N LEU A 191 -11.17 -5.67 -2.34
CA LEU A 191 -10.96 -4.39 -1.66
C LEU A 191 -11.84 -3.28 -2.26
N TYR A 192 -12.76 -2.76 -1.48
CA TYR A 192 -13.76 -1.78 -1.88
C TYR A 192 -14.10 -0.84 -0.72
N TYR A 193 -14.36 0.42 -1.02
CA TYR A 193 -14.87 1.39 -0.05
C TYR A 193 -16.25 1.90 -0.47
N PRO A 194 -17.21 1.95 0.47
CA PRO A 194 -18.52 2.54 0.19
C PRO A 194 -18.42 4.06 -0.02
N PRO A 195 -19.41 4.68 -0.68
CA PRO A 195 -19.40 6.11 -1.01
C PRO A 195 -19.10 7.02 0.19
N GLY A 196 -19.65 6.71 1.37
CA GLY A 196 -19.43 7.52 2.58
C GLY A 196 -17.95 7.57 2.99
N VAL A 197 -17.24 6.43 2.99
CA VAL A 197 -15.81 6.38 3.34
C VAL A 197 -14.98 7.11 2.29
N SER A 198 -15.24 6.88 1.00
CA SER A 198 -14.53 7.55 -0.08
C SER A 198 -14.75 9.06 -0.05
N SER A 199 -15.98 9.52 0.24
CA SER A 199 -16.29 10.95 0.39
C SER A 199 -15.49 11.59 1.52
N VAL A 200 -15.44 10.96 2.69
CA VAL A 200 -14.67 11.48 3.84
C VAL A 200 -13.19 11.59 3.49
N LEU A 201 -12.60 10.57 2.85
CA LEU A 201 -11.20 10.60 2.44
C LEU A 201 -10.91 11.70 1.43
N ILE A 202 -11.80 11.90 0.44
CA ILE A 202 -11.66 12.95 -0.57
C ILE A 202 -11.79 14.33 0.06
N ILE A 203 -12.79 14.55 0.89
CA ILE A 203 -13.02 15.84 1.56
C ILE A 203 -11.82 16.17 2.45
N ALA A 204 -11.30 15.20 3.22
CA ALA A 204 -10.12 15.40 4.05
C ALA A 204 -8.88 15.73 3.19
N ALA A 205 -8.67 15.01 2.07
CA ALA A 205 -7.56 15.29 1.16
C ALA A 205 -7.67 16.69 0.53
N LEU A 206 -8.85 17.07 0.06
CA LEU A 206 -9.09 18.40 -0.54
C LEU A 206 -8.94 19.52 0.49
N ALA A 207 -9.44 19.33 1.70
CA ALA A 207 -9.28 20.29 2.79
C ALA A 207 -7.79 20.52 3.10
N LEU A 208 -7.01 19.45 3.29
CA LEU A 208 -5.56 19.55 3.53
C LEU A 208 -4.82 20.18 2.33
N TYR A 209 -5.18 19.80 1.11
CA TYR A 209 -4.60 20.38 -0.10
C TYR A 209 -4.85 21.89 -0.21
N GLY A 210 -6.04 22.34 0.19
CA GLY A 210 -6.46 23.75 0.21
C GLY A 210 -5.78 24.60 1.29
N LEU A 211 -5.23 24.00 2.36
CA LEU A 211 -4.48 24.69 3.40
C LEU A 211 -3.08 25.16 2.95
N GLY A 212 -2.63 24.76 1.77
CA GLY A 212 -1.36 25.22 1.20
C GLY A 212 -0.34 24.11 0.94
N LEU A 213 0.84 24.52 0.44
CA LEU A 213 1.89 23.60 0.02
C LEU A 213 2.37 22.67 1.13
N GLU A 214 2.40 23.16 2.36
CA GLU A 214 2.89 22.40 3.52
C GLU A 214 2.05 21.16 3.83
N TYR A 215 0.74 21.22 3.54
CA TYR A 215 -0.19 20.14 3.87
C TYR A 215 -0.50 19.20 2.70
N ARG A 216 0.04 19.46 1.50
CA ARG A 216 -0.18 18.58 0.33
C ARG A 216 0.33 17.17 0.54
N ALA A 217 1.46 17.00 1.22
CA ALA A 217 1.97 15.68 1.57
C ALA A 217 1.05 14.95 2.56
N TRP A 218 0.44 15.66 3.50
CA TRP A 218 -0.56 15.11 4.42
C TRP A 218 -1.85 14.70 3.69
N ALA A 219 -2.27 15.47 2.69
CA ALA A 219 -3.39 15.11 1.84
C ALA A 219 -3.17 13.75 1.14
N MET A 220 -1.94 13.46 0.73
CA MET A 220 -1.57 12.17 0.11
C MET A 220 -1.81 10.97 1.04
N ILE A 221 -1.71 11.15 2.37
CA ILE A 221 -2.01 10.08 3.34
C ILE A 221 -3.48 9.63 3.21
N CYS A 222 -4.41 10.57 3.04
CA CYS A 222 -5.83 10.27 2.85
C CYS A 222 -6.13 9.55 1.53
N VAL A 223 -5.27 9.69 0.53
CA VAL A 223 -5.43 9.07 -0.80
C VAL A 223 -4.93 7.62 -0.82
N ILE A 224 -4.07 7.21 0.12
CA ILE A 224 -3.49 5.85 0.17
C ILE A 224 -4.56 4.75 0.08
N PRO A 225 -5.63 4.73 0.89
CA PRO A 225 -6.65 3.70 0.80
C PRO A 225 -7.32 3.64 -0.58
N LEU A 226 -7.63 4.78 -1.18
CA LEU A 226 -8.24 4.87 -2.51
C LEU A 226 -7.30 4.36 -3.60
N MET A 227 -6.00 4.62 -3.47
CA MET A 227 -5.00 4.09 -4.41
C MET A 227 -4.97 2.55 -4.38
N PHE A 228 -4.94 1.93 -3.20
CA PHE A 228 -4.98 0.47 -3.09
C PHE A 228 -6.31 -0.12 -3.58
N ALA A 229 -7.45 0.56 -3.34
CA ALA A 229 -8.75 0.14 -3.88
C ALA A 229 -8.78 0.21 -5.42
N GLY A 230 -8.19 1.23 -6.02
CA GLY A 230 -8.06 1.36 -7.47
C GLY A 230 -7.16 0.28 -8.08
N LEU A 231 -6.01 -0.01 -7.45
CA LEU A 231 -5.16 -1.13 -7.86
C LEU A 231 -5.91 -2.47 -7.76
N ALA A 232 -6.67 -2.69 -6.70
CA ALA A 232 -7.50 -3.88 -6.52
C ALA A 232 -8.57 -4.01 -7.63
N LEU A 233 -9.23 -2.90 -7.99
CA LEU A 233 -10.20 -2.85 -9.08
C LEU A 233 -9.57 -3.23 -10.43
N LEU A 234 -8.38 -2.74 -10.71
CA LEU A 234 -7.63 -3.07 -11.93
C LEU A 234 -7.26 -4.55 -12.00
N HIS A 235 -6.82 -5.14 -10.87
CA HIS A 235 -6.55 -6.58 -10.80
C HIS A 235 -7.81 -7.40 -11.01
N ALA A 236 -8.93 -7.01 -10.40
CA ALA A 236 -10.22 -7.67 -10.62
C ALA A 236 -10.63 -7.60 -12.10
N ARG A 237 -10.45 -6.44 -12.74
CA ARG A 237 -10.79 -6.26 -14.16
C ARG A 237 -9.88 -7.06 -15.08
N ALA A 238 -8.58 -7.14 -14.79
CA ALA A 238 -7.61 -7.92 -15.56
C ALA A 238 -7.97 -9.40 -15.54
N GLU A 239 -8.31 -9.95 -14.37
CA GLU A 239 -8.74 -11.34 -14.22
C GLU A 239 -10.03 -11.63 -14.99
N MET A 240 -11.08 -10.80 -14.84
CA MET A 240 -12.35 -10.97 -15.55
C MET A 240 -12.21 -10.94 -17.09
N ARG A 241 -11.18 -10.27 -17.60
CA ARG A 241 -10.86 -10.22 -19.04
C ARG A 241 -9.87 -11.28 -19.49
N GLY A 242 -9.47 -12.20 -18.61
CA GLY A 242 -8.45 -13.20 -18.90
C GLY A 242 -7.08 -12.60 -19.25
N ARG A 243 -6.80 -11.34 -18.84
CA ARG A 243 -5.52 -10.68 -19.13
C ARG A 243 -4.44 -11.22 -18.22
N GLY A 244 -3.38 -11.74 -18.84
CA GLY A 244 -2.26 -12.36 -18.13
C GLY A 244 -1.35 -11.35 -17.41
N ALA A 245 -0.34 -11.90 -16.72
CA ALA A 245 0.63 -11.13 -15.93
C ALA A 245 1.36 -10.04 -16.75
N GLY A 246 1.57 -10.24 -18.06
CA GLY A 246 2.22 -9.25 -18.93
C GLY A 246 1.47 -7.93 -19.02
N TRP A 247 0.13 -7.96 -19.04
CA TRP A 247 -0.67 -6.73 -19.03
C TRP A 247 -0.52 -5.94 -17.72
N LEU A 248 -0.54 -6.65 -16.59
CA LEU A 248 -0.31 -6.04 -15.29
C LEU A 248 1.11 -5.47 -15.18
N ALA A 249 2.13 -6.17 -15.70
CA ALA A 249 3.49 -5.66 -15.74
C ALA A 249 3.58 -4.36 -16.54
N GLY A 250 3.00 -4.30 -17.75
CA GLY A 250 2.93 -3.07 -18.56
C GLY A 250 2.21 -1.94 -17.85
N PHE A 251 1.09 -2.25 -17.16
CA PHE A 251 0.39 -1.27 -16.32
C PHE A 251 1.27 -0.72 -15.20
N TYR A 252 1.99 -1.57 -14.45
CA TYR A 252 2.87 -1.12 -13.37
C TYR A 252 4.05 -0.30 -13.88
N VAL A 253 4.60 -0.62 -15.05
CA VAL A 253 5.62 0.23 -15.71
C VAL A 253 5.05 1.61 -16.02
N ALA A 254 3.86 1.68 -16.63
CA ALA A 254 3.20 2.95 -16.90
C ALA A 254 2.87 3.73 -15.60
N TRP A 255 2.40 3.02 -14.55
CA TRP A 255 2.09 3.61 -13.24
C TRP A 255 3.35 4.17 -12.54
N LEU A 256 4.51 3.54 -12.75
CA LEU A 256 5.77 4.01 -12.19
C LEU A 256 6.29 5.26 -12.90
N ILE A 257 6.18 5.30 -14.24
CA ILE A 257 6.76 6.36 -15.08
C ILE A 257 5.84 7.59 -15.19
N PHE A 258 4.51 7.37 -15.27
CA PHE A 258 3.56 8.43 -15.57
C PHE A 258 2.67 8.76 -14.36
N ASP A 259 2.89 9.92 -13.73
CA ASP A 259 2.06 10.38 -12.60
C ASP A 259 0.56 10.48 -12.90
N PRO A 260 0.10 10.89 -14.11
CA PRO A 260 -1.32 10.88 -14.44
C PRO A 260 -1.99 9.51 -14.29
N VAL A 261 -1.26 8.40 -14.47
CA VAL A 261 -1.78 7.04 -14.27
C VAL A 261 -2.15 6.81 -12.81
N LYS A 262 -1.37 7.35 -11.86
CA LYS A 262 -1.66 7.28 -10.42
C LYS A 262 -2.97 7.99 -10.09
N LEU A 263 -3.17 9.18 -10.66
CA LEU A 263 -4.41 9.93 -10.50
C LEU A 263 -5.61 9.17 -11.08
N LEU A 264 -5.48 8.59 -12.28
CA LEU A 264 -6.53 7.79 -12.90
C LEU A 264 -6.92 6.59 -12.04
N VAL A 265 -5.96 5.90 -11.42
CA VAL A 265 -6.23 4.78 -10.50
C VAL A 265 -7.10 5.22 -9.33
N VAL A 266 -6.80 6.37 -8.73
CA VAL A 266 -7.58 6.94 -7.63
C VAL A 266 -8.99 7.35 -8.11
N LEU A 267 -9.10 8.01 -9.27
CA LEU A 267 -10.39 8.39 -9.85
C LEU A 267 -11.26 7.16 -10.16
N PHE A 268 -10.67 6.07 -10.66
CA PHE A 268 -11.39 4.81 -10.85
C PHE A 268 -11.87 4.20 -9.55
N ALA A 269 -11.09 4.27 -8.46
CA ALA A 269 -11.53 3.81 -7.14
C ALA A 269 -12.71 4.64 -6.63
N ILE A 270 -12.63 5.96 -6.79
CA ILE A 270 -13.71 6.88 -6.46
C ILE A 270 -14.97 6.54 -7.27
N ALA A 271 -14.87 6.44 -8.59
CA ALA A 271 -15.99 6.10 -9.44
C ALA A 271 -16.60 4.72 -9.07
N ASP A 272 -15.77 3.71 -8.75
CA ASP A 272 -16.25 2.39 -8.31
C ASP A 272 -17.08 2.46 -7.03
N SER A 273 -16.75 3.38 -6.12
CA SER A 273 -17.50 3.59 -4.86
C SER A 273 -18.98 3.94 -5.11
N TRP A 274 -19.28 4.72 -6.14
CA TRP A 274 -20.67 5.11 -6.49
C TRP A 274 -21.30 4.21 -7.53
N LEU A 275 -20.53 3.78 -8.53
CA LEU A 275 -21.05 3.06 -9.69
C LEU A 275 -21.04 1.54 -9.53
N ASN A 276 -20.28 1.02 -8.56
CA ASN A 276 -20.10 -0.39 -8.25
C ASN A 276 -19.82 -1.22 -9.51
N PHE A 277 -18.74 -0.89 -10.21
CA PHE A 277 -18.35 -1.52 -11.49
C PHE A 277 -18.27 -3.04 -11.40
N ARG A 278 -17.82 -3.58 -10.26
CA ARG A 278 -17.63 -5.02 -10.06
C ARG A 278 -18.95 -5.78 -10.17
N GLN A 279 -20.03 -5.28 -9.56
CA GLN A 279 -21.36 -5.89 -9.65
C GLN A 279 -21.94 -5.77 -11.07
N ARG A 280 -21.70 -4.65 -11.76
CA ARG A 280 -22.16 -4.46 -13.14
C ARG A 280 -21.46 -5.42 -14.10
N TRP A 281 -20.15 -5.64 -13.90
CA TRP A 281 -19.37 -6.54 -14.75
C TRP A 281 -19.74 -8.00 -14.54
N SER A 282 -20.00 -8.45 -13.31
CA SER A 282 -20.43 -9.82 -13.01
C SER A 282 -21.81 -10.13 -13.61
N LYS A 283 -22.78 -9.20 -13.52
CA LYS A 283 -24.10 -9.34 -14.14
C LYS A 283 -24.03 -9.41 -15.67
N GLY A 284 -23.15 -8.62 -16.29
CA GLY A 284 -22.95 -8.66 -17.75
C GLY A 284 -22.41 -9.99 -18.27
N SER A 285 -21.54 -10.64 -17.49
CA SER A 285 -20.99 -11.97 -17.84
C SER A 285 -22.04 -13.08 -17.67
N GLY A 286 -22.88 -13.01 -16.65
CA GLY A 286 -23.98 -13.97 -16.45
C GLY A 286 -25.03 -13.94 -17.57
N ASN A 287 -25.45 -12.75 -18.00
CA ASN A 287 -26.40 -12.58 -19.10
C ASN A 287 -25.84 -13.00 -20.46
N ALA A 288 -24.52 -12.95 -20.65
CA ALA A 288 -23.89 -13.41 -21.89
C ALA A 288 -23.81 -14.94 -21.98
N LEU A 289 -23.70 -15.63 -20.85
CA LEU A 289 -23.72 -17.09 -20.78
C LEU A 289 -25.15 -17.63 -20.98
N SER A 290 -26.15 -17.06 -20.31
CA SER A 290 -27.56 -17.51 -20.49
C SER A 290 -28.08 -17.33 -21.93
N ARG A 291 -27.66 -16.25 -22.63
CA ARG A 291 -28.02 -16.07 -24.06
C ARG A 291 -27.31 -17.06 -24.98
N ARG A 292 -26.16 -17.61 -24.60
CA ARG A 292 -25.44 -18.62 -25.38
C ARG A 292 -26.12 -19.99 -25.25
N ASP A 293 -26.62 -20.29 -24.06
CA ASP A 293 -27.35 -21.55 -23.80
C ASP A 293 -28.72 -21.56 -24.47
N GLU A 294 -29.43 -20.41 -24.54
CA GLU A 294 -30.69 -20.27 -25.25
C GLU A 294 -30.58 -20.39 -26.79
N HIS A 295 -29.40 -20.05 -27.37
CA HIS A 295 -29.17 -20.18 -28.83
C HIS A 295 -28.54 -21.52 -29.22
N GLY A 296 -27.95 -22.26 -28.27
CA GLY A 296 -27.35 -23.58 -28.51
C GLY A 296 -28.38 -24.74 -28.62
N ASP A 297 -29.53 -24.62 -27.94
CA ASP A 297 -30.56 -25.66 -27.93
C ASP A 297 -31.55 -25.59 -29.14
N GLY A 298 -31.43 -24.54 -29.98
CA GLY A 298 -32.34 -24.34 -31.12
C GLY A 298 -31.93 -25.05 -32.41
N ASP A 299 -30.67 -25.40 -32.58
CA ASP A 299 -30.18 -25.94 -33.86
C ASP A 299 -30.21 -27.47 -33.97
N ASP A 300 -30.38 -28.21 -32.88
CA ASP A 300 -30.41 -29.69 -32.91
C ASP A 300 -31.80 -30.31 -33.16
N GLN A 301 -32.89 -29.51 -33.16
CA GLN A 301 -34.26 -30.06 -33.36
C GLN A 301 -34.75 -30.05 -34.80
N ASN A 302 -34.01 -29.55 -35.78
CA ASN A 302 -34.50 -29.40 -37.17
C ASN A 302 -33.92 -30.44 -38.16
N ASN A 303 -33.13 -31.42 -37.68
CA ASN A 303 -32.46 -32.38 -38.56
C ASN A 303 -33.08 -33.79 -38.59
N ASP A 304 -34.22 -34.05 -37.88
CA ASP A 304 -34.85 -35.37 -37.84
C ASP A 304 -36.20 -35.46 -38.61
N ARG A 305 -36.49 -34.54 -39.54
CA ARG A 305 -37.76 -34.55 -40.30
C ARG A 305 -37.64 -34.86 -41.79
N ASP A 306 -36.45 -35.18 -42.28
CA ASP A 306 -36.31 -35.60 -43.69
C ASP A 306 -35.52 -36.92 -43.80
N ASN A 307 -36.15 -38.07 -43.42
CA ASN A 307 -35.84 -39.42 -43.89
C ASN A 307 -37.07 -40.32 -43.74
#